data_94b47d57412ffd086e9824b84b5fd7d2
#
_entry.id   94b47d57412ffd086e9824b84b5fd7d2
#
_cell.length_a   1.000
_cell.length_b   1.000
_cell.length_c   1.000
_cell.angle_alpha   90.00
_cell.angle_beta   90.00
_cell.angle_gamma   90.00
#
_symmetry.space_group_name_H-M   'P 1'
#
loop_
_entity.id
_entity.type
_entity.pdbx_description
1 polymer ?
#
loop_
_entity_poly.entity_id
_entity_poly.type
_entity_poly.pdbx_seq_one_letter_code
_entity_poly.pdbx_strand_id
1 'polypeptide(L)'
;MSALVPSGNIATKKELIFADDFEGAEPAKVWHKVVNTFVVEQGTLKGTQTRDQNVLAADEELAVTAHPAVHGLEIPTKDSVVECKIRFDGATMIDVEFDDRKYSGCHYGHICRAQVCLNGVTIIDEKDGNMRNDIYEMKKDPAKRDEVAKLLVGRQITYPAKLETGKWYTLVVETAGDEMRVTIDGQPAAYLKSSGIAHATKSKIELGVAGKDGYFDDIKVWNAESAKP
;
A
#
# COMPACT_ATOMS: atom_id res chain seq x y z
N MET A 1 -20.18 -8.21 10.32
CA MET A 1 -20.37 -6.76 10.51
C MET A 1 -19.00 -6.11 10.34
N SER A 2 -18.87 -5.12 9.44
CA SER A 2 -17.63 -4.34 9.34
C SER A 2 -17.43 -3.63 10.68
N ALA A 3 -16.20 -3.67 11.22
CA ALA A 3 -15.84 -2.87 12.38
C ALA A 3 -16.08 -1.40 12.07
N LEU A 4 -16.52 -0.61 13.04
CA LEU A 4 -16.72 0.83 12.87
C LEU A 4 -15.34 1.47 12.66
N VAL A 5 -15.18 2.27 11.61
CA VAL A 5 -13.95 3.04 11.41
C VAL A 5 -13.85 4.11 12.50
N PRO A 6 -12.76 4.19 13.28
CA PRO A 6 -12.60 5.24 14.29
C PRO A 6 -12.70 6.63 13.66
N SER A 7 -13.48 7.52 14.27
CA SER A 7 -13.62 8.91 13.81
C SER A 7 -12.37 9.75 14.11
N GLY A 8 -11.68 9.47 15.22
CA GLY A 8 -10.42 10.12 15.60
C GLY A 8 -9.21 9.42 15.00
N ASN A 9 -8.07 10.12 14.94
CA ASN A 9 -6.80 9.57 14.52
C ASN A 9 -6.34 8.46 15.48
N ILE A 10 -5.71 7.42 14.95
CA ILE A 10 -5.06 6.37 15.73
C ILE A 10 -3.59 6.68 16.01
N ALA A 11 -3.01 7.61 15.25
CA ALA A 11 -1.61 8.02 15.32
C ALA A 11 -1.48 9.53 15.51
N THR A 12 -0.52 9.93 16.34
CA THR A 12 -0.09 11.33 16.53
C THR A 12 1.19 11.55 15.72
N LYS A 13 1.15 12.47 14.74
CA LYS A 13 2.33 12.88 13.97
C LYS A 13 3.43 13.42 14.87
N LYS A 14 4.65 12.99 14.68
CA LYS A 14 5.88 13.48 15.32
C LYS A 14 6.77 14.21 14.33
N GLU A 15 7.93 13.70 14.05
CA GLU A 15 8.89 14.27 13.12
C GLU A 15 8.45 14.02 11.66
N LEU A 16 8.47 15.06 10.83
CA LEU A 16 8.35 14.93 9.39
C LEU A 16 9.70 14.38 8.87
N ILE A 17 9.70 13.15 8.38
CA ILE A 17 10.92 12.46 7.93
C ILE A 17 11.09 12.47 6.42
N PHE A 18 10.04 12.79 5.67
CA PHE A 18 10.10 12.90 4.22
C PHE A 18 8.97 13.78 3.68
N ALA A 19 9.27 14.55 2.64
CA ALA A 19 8.29 15.25 1.80
C ALA A 19 8.80 15.34 0.36
N ASP A 20 7.90 15.17 -0.61
CA ASP A 20 8.15 15.38 -2.04
C ASP A 20 6.86 15.92 -2.69
N ASP A 21 6.97 17.07 -3.34
CA ASP A 21 5.88 17.74 -4.06
C ASP A 21 5.99 17.56 -5.58
N PHE A 22 7.01 16.80 -6.03
CA PHE A 22 7.28 16.49 -7.44
C PHE A 22 7.40 17.69 -8.38
N GLU A 23 7.60 18.90 -7.87
CA GLU A 23 7.80 20.10 -8.69
C GLU A 23 9.16 20.13 -9.43
N GLY A 24 10.07 19.20 -9.09
CA GLY A 24 11.30 18.95 -9.83
C GLY A 24 11.07 18.16 -11.12
N ALA A 25 12.11 18.10 -11.99
CA ALA A 25 12.05 17.30 -13.21
C ALA A 25 12.11 15.78 -12.95
N GLU A 26 12.61 15.38 -11.79
CA GLU A 26 12.77 13.98 -11.36
C GLU A 26 12.34 13.85 -9.90
N PRO A 27 11.86 12.67 -9.47
CA PRO A 27 11.61 12.43 -8.05
C PRO A 27 12.87 12.61 -7.19
N ALA A 28 12.70 12.88 -5.91
CA ALA A 28 13.82 12.94 -4.98
C ALA A 28 14.69 11.66 -5.06
N LYS A 29 16.00 11.79 -4.87
CA LYS A 29 16.97 10.68 -5.06
C LYS A 29 16.75 9.47 -4.14
N VAL A 30 16.00 9.65 -3.06
CA VAL A 30 15.65 8.59 -2.12
C VAL A 30 14.63 7.61 -2.69
N TRP A 31 13.90 8.00 -3.73
CA TRP A 31 13.01 7.11 -4.46
C TRP A 31 13.79 6.11 -5.30
N HIS A 32 13.32 4.89 -5.38
CA HIS A 32 13.84 3.90 -6.31
C HIS A 32 12.72 3.20 -7.08
N LYS A 33 12.98 2.87 -8.32
CA LYS A 33 12.04 2.19 -9.21
C LYS A 33 12.09 0.69 -8.93
N VAL A 34 11.00 0.12 -8.41
CA VAL A 34 10.84 -1.33 -8.25
C VAL A 34 10.35 -1.92 -9.56
N VAL A 35 9.28 -1.36 -10.12
CA VAL A 35 8.83 -1.63 -11.48
C VAL A 35 8.85 -0.30 -12.24
N ASN A 36 9.66 -0.25 -13.29
CA ASN A 36 10.08 0.99 -13.96
C ASN A 36 8.98 1.63 -14.80
N THR A 37 7.96 2.18 -14.16
CA THR A 37 6.77 2.76 -14.80
C THR A 37 6.25 4.02 -14.11
N PHE A 38 7.10 4.67 -13.32
CA PHE A 38 6.81 5.96 -12.71
C PHE A 38 7.64 7.07 -13.35
N VAL A 39 6.99 8.20 -13.60
CA VAL A 39 7.61 9.42 -14.13
C VAL A 39 7.03 10.64 -13.43
N VAL A 40 7.83 11.72 -13.32
CA VAL A 40 7.28 13.02 -12.93
C VAL A 40 6.69 13.66 -14.18
N GLU A 41 5.45 14.09 -14.10
CA GLU A 41 4.70 14.73 -15.18
C GLU A 41 3.84 15.86 -14.62
N GLN A 42 4.10 17.10 -15.07
CA GLN A 42 3.35 18.30 -14.68
C GLN A 42 3.26 18.49 -13.14
N GLY A 43 4.39 18.35 -12.44
CA GLY A 43 4.44 18.50 -10.99
C GLY A 43 3.77 17.37 -10.21
N THR A 44 3.57 16.21 -10.81
CA THR A 44 2.98 15.04 -10.15
C THR A 44 3.75 13.77 -10.45
N LEU A 45 3.72 12.79 -9.56
CA LEU A 45 4.27 11.46 -9.80
C LEU A 45 3.20 10.57 -10.44
N LYS A 46 3.40 10.21 -11.71
CA LYS A 46 2.51 9.33 -12.46
C LYS A 46 3.03 7.91 -12.49
N GLY A 47 2.21 6.95 -12.10
CA GLY A 47 2.45 5.52 -12.25
C GLY A 47 1.54 4.91 -13.31
N THR A 48 2.10 4.00 -14.14
CA THR A 48 1.34 3.28 -15.17
C THR A 48 1.71 1.80 -15.11
N GLN A 49 0.73 0.91 -14.94
CA GLN A 49 0.98 -0.53 -15.02
C GLN A 49 1.32 -0.90 -16.47
N THR A 50 2.50 -1.50 -16.68
CA THR A 50 2.97 -1.97 -18.00
C THR A 50 2.96 -3.49 -18.13
N ARG A 51 2.89 -4.21 -16.99
CA ARG A 51 2.81 -5.67 -16.92
C ARG A 51 1.44 -6.09 -16.41
N ASP A 52 0.42 -5.93 -17.24
CA ASP A 52 -0.99 -6.25 -16.92
C ASP A 52 -1.35 -7.71 -17.22
N GLN A 53 -0.52 -8.43 -17.98
CA GLN A 53 -0.70 -9.81 -18.35
C GLN A 53 0.55 -10.64 -18.05
N ASN A 54 0.34 -11.93 -17.78
CA ASN A 54 1.44 -12.89 -17.73
C ASN A 54 1.92 -13.19 -19.15
N VAL A 55 3.21 -13.02 -19.40
CA VAL A 55 3.87 -13.39 -20.64
C VAL A 55 4.71 -14.63 -20.37
N LEU A 56 4.34 -15.77 -20.96
CA LEU A 56 5.12 -17.00 -20.91
C LEU A 56 6.15 -16.94 -22.06
N ALA A 57 7.43 -16.98 -21.72
CA ALA A 57 8.51 -17.13 -22.67
C ALA A 57 9.00 -18.60 -22.68
N ALA A 58 9.62 -19.01 -23.79
CA ALA A 58 10.27 -20.34 -23.88
C ALA A 58 11.45 -20.46 -22.90
N ASP A 59 12.03 -19.34 -22.52
CA ASP A 59 13.06 -19.21 -21.50
C ASP A 59 12.41 -18.63 -20.22
N GLU A 60 12.50 -19.36 -19.11
CA GLU A 60 11.91 -18.94 -17.82
C GLU A 60 12.49 -17.61 -17.31
N GLU A 61 13.74 -17.28 -17.63
CA GLU A 61 14.35 -15.97 -17.28
C GLU A 61 13.68 -14.78 -17.97
N LEU A 62 13.03 -15.02 -19.12
CA LEU A 62 12.31 -14.01 -19.88
C LEU A 62 10.80 -13.98 -19.57
N ALA A 63 10.30 -14.89 -18.74
CA ALA A 63 8.90 -14.91 -18.34
C ALA A 63 8.58 -13.69 -17.47
N VAL A 64 7.51 -12.99 -17.84
CA VAL A 64 7.03 -11.78 -17.13
C VAL A 64 5.70 -12.11 -16.47
N THR A 65 5.61 -11.92 -15.17
CA THR A 65 4.34 -12.01 -14.43
C THR A 65 3.63 -10.66 -14.42
N ALA A 66 2.30 -10.67 -14.47
CA ALA A 66 1.51 -9.47 -14.24
C ALA A 66 1.88 -8.85 -12.88
N HIS A 67 2.12 -7.55 -12.88
CA HIS A 67 2.56 -6.84 -11.68
C HIS A 67 2.11 -5.37 -11.74
N PRO A 68 1.58 -4.78 -10.66
CA PRO A 68 1.39 -3.34 -10.55
C PRO A 68 2.66 -2.56 -10.84
N ALA A 69 2.54 -1.32 -11.25
CA ALA A 69 3.64 -0.37 -11.18
C ALA A 69 3.97 -0.13 -9.71
N VAL A 70 5.25 -0.14 -9.34
CA VAL A 70 5.68 0.05 -7.95
C VAL A 70 6.87 1.01 -7.87
N HIS A 71 6.77 2.00 -7.00
CA HIS A 71 7.79 2.98 -6.71
C HIS A 71 8.08 3.02 -5.20
N GLY A 72 9.31 2.78 -4.81
CA GLY A 72 9.68 2.56 -3.42
C GLY A 72 10.39 3.76 -2.79
N LEU A 73 10.09 4.01 -1.53
CA LEU A 73 10.73 5.00 -0.66
C LEU A 73 11.42 4.28 0.50
N GLU A 74 12.75 4.25 0.51
CA GLU A 74 13.53 3.57 1.54
C GLU A 74 13.70 4.43 2.80
N ILE A 75 12.64 4.53 3.58
CA ILE A 75 12.63 5.24 4.86
C ILE A 75 12.11 4.28 5.93
N PRO A 76 12.94 3.95 6.95
CA PRO A 76 12.50 3.08 8.02
C PRO A 76 11.52 3.78 8.95
N THR A 77 10.40 3.12 9.23
CA THR A 77 9.40 3.54 10.21
C THR A 77 9.02 2.36 11.10
N LYS A 78 8.46 2.62 12.25
CA LYS A 78 7.68 1.65 13.04
C LYS A 78 6.20 1.98 12.90
N ASP A 79 5.82 3.07 13.52
CA ASP A 79 4.50 3.69 13.41
C ASP A 79 4.65 4.98 12.60
N SER A 80 3.72 5.25 11.70
CA SER A 80 3.86 6.37 10.76
C SER A 80 2.51 6.92 10.32
N VAL A 81 2.56 8.14 9.81
CA VAL A 81 1.47 8.73 9.03
C VAL A 81 2.02 9.04 7.65
N VAL A 82 1.41 8.47 6.63
CA VAL A 82 1.65 8.80 5.21
C VAL A 82 0.47 9.61 4.72
N GLU A 83 0.72 10.81 4.20
CA GLU A 83 -0.28 11.68 3.57
C GLU A 83 0.15 11.97 2.15
N CYS A 84 -0.76 11.86 1.21
CA CYS A 84 -0.52 12.22 -0.19
C CYS A 84 -1.84 12.59 -0.87
N LYS A 85 -1.75 13.27 -2.00
CA LYS A 85 -2.84 13.37 -2.95
C LYS A 85 -2.79 12.19 -3.90
N ILE A 86 -3.95 11.68 -4.29
CA ILE A 86 -4.10 10.61 -5.28
C ILE A 86 -5.15 10.98 -6.32
N ARG A 87 -4.96 10.53 -7.58
CA ARG A 87 -5.93 10.67 -8.66
C ARG A 87 -5.92 9.43 -9.55
N PHE A 88 -7.10 8.98 -9.94
CA PHE A 88 -7.29 7.87 -10.86
C PHE A 88 -7.56 8.39 -12.27
N ASP A 89 -6.74 8.00 -13.26
CA ASP A 89 -6.96 8.26 -14.68
C ASP A 89 -6.91 6.93 -15.48
N GLY A 90 -7.79 6.01 -15.08
CA GLY A 90 -7.84 4.66 -15.61
C GLY A 90 -7.11 3.62 -14.75
N ALA A 91 -6.44 4.03 -13.68
CA ALA A 91 -6.01 3.10 -12.65
C ALA A 91 -7.22 2.40 -12.02
N THR A 92 -7.09 1.11 -11.76
CA THR A 92 -8.10 0.31 -11.06
C THR A 92 -7.82 0.22 -9.56
N MET A 93 -6.56 0.45 -9.18
CA MET A 93 -6.08 0.41 -7.81
C MET A 93 -4.89 1.33 -7.65
N ILE A 94 -4.85 2.04 -6.54
CA ILE A 94 -3.70 2.78 -6.01
C ILE A 94 -3.45 2.28 -4.61
N ASP A 95 -2.19 2.01 -4.22
CA ASP A 95 -1.90 1.58 -2.86
C ASP A 95 -0.70 2.30 -2.22
N VAL A 96 -0.69 2.21 -0.90
CA VAL A 96 0.45 2.52 -0.03
C VAL A 96 0.77 1.25 0.74
N GLU A 97 1.93 0.69 0.48
CA GLU A 97 2.41 -0.55 1.06
C GLU A 97 3.61 -0.30 1.98
N PHE A 98 3.72 -1.10 3.03
CA PHE A 98 4.81 -1.07 3.98
C PHE A 98 5.51 -2.42 3.98
N ASP A 99 6.83 -2.40 3.74
CA ASP A 99 7.67 -3.59 3.68
C ASP A 99 8.80 -3.55 4.69
N ASP A 100 9.32 -4.71 5.06
CA ASP A 100 10.62 -4.86 5.67
C ASP A 100 11.52 -5.77 4.83
N ARG A 101 12.48 -5.17 4.12
CA ARG A 101 13.42 -5.90 3.24
C ARG A 101 14.24 -6.96 3.96
N LYS A 102 14.36 -6.90 5.28
CA LYS A 102 15.14 -7.85 6.08
C LYS A 102 14.28 -8.97 6.67
N TYR A 103 12.96 -8.83 6.62
CA TYR A 103 12.05 -9.82 7.17
C TYR A 103 11.79 -10.95 6.17
N SER A 104 12.21 -12.15 6.52
CA SER A 104 12.09 -13.35 5.67
C SER A 104 10.88 -14.22 5.98
N GLY A 105 10.02 -13.83 6.93
CA GLY A 105 8.85 -14.63 7.34
C GLY A 105 7.64 -14.48 6.40
N CYS A 106 7.68 -13.53 5.48
CA CYS A 106 6.68 -13.35 4.43
C CYS A 106 7.34 -13.09 3.07
N HIS A 107 6.57 -13.30 2.00
CA HIS A 107 7.02 -13.14 0.63
C HIS A 107 7.50 -11.70 0.40
N TYR A 108 8.73 -11.53 -0.05
CA TYR A 108 9.44 -10.26 -0.28
C TYR A 108 9.40 -9.23 0.87
N GLY A 109 9.02 -9.65 2.09
CA GLY A 109 8.98 -8.74 3.24
C GLY A 109 7.75 -7.84 3.29
N HIS A 110 6.67 -8.17 2.57
CA HIS A 110 5.42 -7.43 2.60
C HIS A 110 4.77 -7.50 4.00
N ILE A 111 4.61 -6.37 4.66
CA ILE A 111 4.08 -6.29 6.02
C ILE A 111 2.59 -5.97 6.02
N CYS A 112 2.20 -4.84 5.45
CA CYS A 112 0.81 -4.41 5.38
C CYS A 112 0.62 -3.35 4.30
N ARG A 113 -0.63 -3.21 3.81
CA ARG A 113 -0.96 -2.18 2.82
C ARG A 113 -2.37 -1.63 2.95
N ALA A 114 -2.56 -0.43 2.43
CA ALA A 114 -3.85 0.19 2.16
C ALA A 114 -4.06 0.30 0.65
N GLN A 115 -5.05 -0.42 0.12
CA GLN A 115 -5.44 -0.38 -1.28
C GLN A 115 -6.69 0.47 -1.46
N VAL A 116 -6.64 1.42 -2.38
CA VAL A 116 -7.76 2.30 -2.74
C VAL A 116 -8.20 1.99 -4.16
N CYS A 117 -9.48 1.66 -4.32
CA CYS A 117 -10.16 1.49 -5.60
C CYS A 117 -11.30 2.51 -5.69
N LEU A 118 -11.86 2.76 -6.86
CA LEU A 118 -12.96 3.70 -7.03
C LEU A 118 -14.21 3.34 -6.19
N ASN A 119 -14.40 2.06 -5.87
CA ASN A 119 -15.57 1.55 -5.15
C ASN A 119 -15.27 0.99 -3.76
N GLY A 120 -14.04 1.05 -3.28
CA GLY A 120 -13.68 0.50 -1.99
C GLY A 120 -12.27 0.79 -1.53
N VAL A 121 -12.08 0.73 -0.21
CA VAL A 121 -10.78 0.81 0.45
C VAL A 121 -10.54 -0.48 1.22
N THR A 122 -9.44 -1.15 0.95
CA THR A 122 -9.04 -2.41 1.59
C THR A 122 -7.76 -2.21 2.38
N ILE A 123 -7.76 -2.65 3.64
CA ILE A 123 -6.53 -2.78 4.43
C ILE A 123 -6.20 -4.26 4.54
N ILE A 124 -4.92 -4.60 4.35
CA ILE A 124 -4.42 -5.97 4.34
C ILE A 124 -3.24 -6.08 5.31
N ASP A 125 -3.32 -7.03 6.23
CA ASP A 125 -2.18 -7.58 6.95
C ASP A 125 -1.53 -8.64 6.06
N GLU A 126 -0.45 -8.28 5.40
CA GLU A 126 0.27 -9.15 4.49
C GLU A 126 1.14 -10.16 5.25
N LYS A 127 1.78 -9.69 6.34
CA LYS A 127 2.77 -10.44 7.11
C LYS A 127 2.18 -11.69 7.76
N ASP A 128 1.06 -11.55 8.48
CA ASP A 128 0.37 -12.66 9.12
C ASP A 128 -0.78 -13.20 8.25
N GLY A 129 -0.95 -12.61 7.07
CA GLY A 129 -2.00 -12.90 6.08
C GLY A 129 -1.47 -13.51 4.79
N ASN A 130 -1.86 -12.95 3.67
CA ASN A 130 -1.76 -13.58 2.36
C ASN A 130 -0.32 -13.70 1.83
N MET A 131 0.65 -12.95 2.39
CA MET A 131 2.08 -13.02 2.05
C MET A 131 2.91 -13.81 3.05
N ARG A 132 2.34 -14.30 4.17
CA ARG A 132 3.04 -15.25 5.04
C ARG A 132 3.47 -16.46 4.22
N ASN A 133 4.74 -16.85 4.32
CA ASN A 133 5.36 -17.81 3.38
C ASN A 133 4.57 -19.11 3.23
N ASP A 134 4.08 -19.69 4.31
CA ASP A 134 3.28 -20.92 4.27
C ASP A 134 1.94 -20.71 3.55
N ILE A 135 1.22 -19.59 3.85
CA ILE A 135 -0.03 -19.26 3.18
C ILE A 135 0.23 -18.95 1.70
N TYR A 136 1.30 -18.22 1.39
CA TYR A 136 1.67 -17.90 0.01
C TYR A 136 1.90 -19.18 -0.82
N GLU A 137 2.60 -20.18 -0.26
CA GLU A 137 2.80 -21.47 -0.92
C GLU A 137 1.47 -22.27 -1.03
N MET A 138 0.65 -22.27 0.03
CA MET A 138 -0.65 -22.94 0.01
C MET A 138 -1.59 -22.41 -1.07
N LYS A 139 -1.55 -21.10 -1.36
CA LYS A 139 -2.38 -20.46 -2.41
C LYS A 139 -2.11 -21.00 -3.82
N LYS A 140 -0.96 -21.60 -4.07
CA LYS A 140 -0.63 -22.21 -5.35
C LYS A 140 -1.38 -23.53 -5.59
N ASP A 141 -1.91 -24.14 -4.53
CA ASP A 141 -2.68 -25.38 -4.57
C ASP A 141 -4.19 -25.10 -4.46
N PRO A 142 -4.98 -25.26 -5.54
CA PRO A 142 -6.41 -25.03 -5.51
C PRO A 142 -7.16 -25.89 -4.47
N ALA A 143 -6.63 -27.08 -4.10
CA ALA A 143 -7.23 -27.97 -3.09
C ALA A 143 -7.16 -27.36 -1.68
N LYS A 144 -6.27 -26.41 -1.42
CA LYS A 144 -6.10 -25.74 -0.12
C LYS A 144 -6.91 -24.45 0.01
N ARG A 145 -7.71 -24.09 -0.97
CA ARG A 145 -8.46 -22.84 -0.99
C ARG A 145 -9.26 -22.57 0.28
N ASP A 146 -9.99 -23.58 0.78
CA ASP A 146 -10.85 -23.43 1.97
C ASP A 146 -10.03 -23.30 3.26
N GLU A 147 -8.88 -23.98 3.32
CA GLU A 147 -7.92 -23.85 4.44
C GLU A 147 -7.31 -22.45 4.47
N VAL A 148 -6.82 -21.98 3.32
CA VAL A 148 -6.31 -20.61 3.15
C VAL A 148 -7.35 -19.57 3.55
N ALA A 149 -8.60 -19.73 3.09
CA ALA A 149 -9.67 -18.79 3.43
C ALA A 149 -9.88 -18.68 4.96
N LYS A 150 -9.77 -19.77 5.70
CA LYS A 150 -9.87 -19.77 7.18
C LYS A 150 -8.69 -19.04 7.82
N LEU A 151 -7.48 -19.22 7.31
CA LEU A 151 -6.28 -18.56 7.83
C LEU A 151 -6.28 -17.04 7.58
N LEU A 152 -6.98 -16.59 6.53
CA LEU A 152 -7.09 -15.18 6.17
C LEU A 152 -8.22 -14.43 6.89
N VAL A 153 -9.04 -15.10 7.70
CA VAL A 153 -10.09 -14.44 8.48
C VAL A 153 -9.50 -13.37 9.39
N GLY A 154 -9.98 -12.13 9.27
CA GLY A 154 -9.53 -10.99 10.05
C GLY A 154 -8.16 -10.40 9.62
N ARG A 155 -7.54 -10.91 8.53
CA ARG A 155 -6.29 -10.40 7.99
C ARG A 155 -6.47 -9.32 6.94
N GLN A 156 -7.68 -9.15 6.45
CA GLN A 156 -8.05 -8.05 5.55
C GLN A 156 -9.49 -7.62 5.78
N ILE A 157 -9.77 -6.38 5.41
CA ILE A 157 -11.11 -5.83 5.46
C ILE A 157 -11.29 -4.81 4.35
N THR A 158 -12.45 -4.82 3.71
CA THR A 158 -12.82 -3.84 2.68
C THR A 158 -14.03 -3.04 3.14
N TYR A 159 -13.94 -1.73 3.00
CA TYR A 159 -15.02 -0.79 3.20
C TYR A 159 -15.46 -0.21 1.86
N PRO A 160 -16.76 0.01 1.64
CA PRO A 160 -17.22 0.66 0.42
C PRO A 160 -16.74 2.11 0.35
N ALA A 161 -16.35 2.54 -0.84
CA ALA A 161 -16.05 3.93 -1.17
C ALA A 161 -16.76 4.32 -2.46
N LYS A 162 -16.80 5.60 -2.75
CA LYS A 162 -17.33 6.12 -4.02
C LYS A 162 -16.44 7.26 -4.46
N LEU A 163 -15.41 6.92 -5.25
CA LEU A 163 -14.44 7.85 -5.80
C LEU A 163 -14.69 8.04 -7.30
N GLU A 164 -14.22 9.14 -7.85
CA GLU A 164 -14.41 9.53 -9.23
C GLU A 164 -13.07 9.61 -9.97
N THR A 165 -13.05 9.15 -11.21
CA THR A 165 -11.90 9.31 -12.10
C THR A 165 -11.64 10.79 -12.37
N GLY A 166 -10.37 11.18 -12.47
CA GLY A 166 -9.94 12.56 -12.76
C GLY A 166 -9.99 13.52 -11.57
N LYS A 167 -10.53 13.11 -10.42
CA LYS A 167 -10.62 13.92 -9.21
C LYS A 167 -9.45 13.62 -8.27
N TRP A 168 -8.86 14.67 -7.70
CA TRP A 168 -7.87 14.57 -6.63
C TRP A 168 -8.53 14.32 -5.28
N TYR A 169 -7.91 13.44 -4.50
CA TYR A 169 -8.30 13.09 -3.13
C TYR A 169 -7.09 13.17 -2.21
N THR A 170 -7.27 13.65 -1.01
CA THR A 170 -6.25 13.56 0.05
C THR A 170 -6.37 12.21 0.73
N LEU A 171 -5.38 11.36 0.58
CA LEU A 171 -5.25 10.07 1.25
C LEU A 171 -4.37 10.22 2.48
N VAL A 172 -4.81 9.71 3.62
CA VAL A 172 -3.98 9.58 4.81
C VAL A 172 -4.02 8.13 5.28
N VAL A 173 -2.85 7.52 5.42
CA VAL A 173 -2.66 6.18 5.98
C VAL A 173 -1.90 6.29 7.29
N GLU A 174 -2.53 5.86 8.37
CA GLU A 174 -1.98 5.85 9.71
C GLU A 174 -1.66 4.42 10.12
N THR A 175 -0.46 4.18 10.68
CA THR A 175 -0.10 2.94 11.37
C THR A 175 0.28 3.25 12.80
N ALA A 176 -0.28 2.51 13.77
CA ALA A 176 0.04 2.66 15.20
C ALA A 176 -0.13 1.31 15.90
N GLY A 177 0.98 0.72 16.36
CA GLY A 177 0.99 -0.63 16.93
C GLY A 177 0.41 -1.65 15.93
N ASP A 178 -0.64 -2.35 16.32
CA ASP A 178 -1.33 -3.36 15.52
C ASP A 178 -2.54 -2.80 14.72
N GLU A 179 -2.63 -1.49 14.56
CA GLU A 179 -3.74 -0.81 13.91
C GLU A 179 -3.30 -0.07 12.64
N MET A 180 -4.13 -0.13 11.61
CA MET A 180 -4.03 0.74 10.42
C MET A 180 -5.38 1.41 10.17
N ARG A 181 -5.35 2.70 9.85
CA ARG A 181 -6.53 3.49 9.51
C ARG A 181 -6.28 4.30 8.25
N VAL A 182 -7.31 4.42 7.44
CA VAL A 182 -7.29 5.23 6.22
C VAL A 182 -8.35 6.29 6.30
N THR A 183 -8.01 7.53 5.90
CA THR A 183 -8.99 8.58 5.61
C THR A 183 -8.83 9.07 4.18
N ILE A 184 -9.94 9.50 3.59
CA ILE A 184 -9.98 10.16 2.28
C ILE A 184 -10.72 11.48 2.45
N ASP A 185 -10.09 12.58 2.03
CA ASP A 185 -10.59 13.96 2.23
C ASP A 185 -11.02 14.22 3.68
N GLY A 186 -10.23 13.71 4.64
CA GLY A 186 -10.50 13.85 6.07
C GLY A 186 -11.63 12.98 6.61
N GLN A 187 -12.30 12.19 5.77
CA GLN A 187 -13.37 11.27 6.20
C GLN A 187 -12.82 9.87 6.48
N PRO A 188 -13.21 9.22 7.61
CA PRO A 188 -12.84 7.84 7.90
C PRO A 188 -13.27 6.91 6.76
N ALA A 189 -12.33 6.17 6.17
CA ALA A 189 -12.56 5.32 5.00
C ALA A 189 -12.36 3.82 5.29
N ALA A 190 -11.33 3.43 6.07
CA ALA A 190 -11.10 2.05 6.45
C ALA A 190 -10.32 1.94 7.76
N TYR A 191 -10.44 0.78 8.44
CA TYR A 191 -9.70 0.47 9.65
C TYR A 191 -9.55 -1.05 9.80
N LEU A 192 -8.33 -1.47 10.18
CA LEU A 192 -8.01 -2.85 10.53
C LEU A 192 -7.13 -2.88 11.78
N LYS A 193 -7.45 -3.79 12.70
CA LYS A 193 -6.56 -4.20 13.78
C LYS A 193 -6.10 -5.64 13.53
N SER A 194 -4.78 -5.83 13.33
CA SER A 194 -4.20 -7.15 13.05
C SER A 194 -2.73 -7.19 13.47
N SER A 195 -2.32 -8.32 14.04
CA SER A 195 -1.00 -8.51 14.66
C SER A 195 0.19 -8.25 13.73
N GLY A 196 0.06 -8.53 12.44
CA GLY A 196 1.15 -8.33 11.48
C GLY A 196 1.51 -6.86 11.28
N ILE A 197 0.54 -5.95 11.44
CA ILE A 197 0.74 -4.49 11.33
C ILE A 197 1.73 -3.98 12.40
N ALA A 198 1.76 -4.64 13.59
CA ALA A 198 2.66 -4.29 14.69
C ALA A 198 4.13 -4.64 14.43
N HIS A 199 4.52 -4.95 13.19
CA HIS A 199 5.90 -5.25 12.87
C HIS A 199 6.85 -4.11 13.27
N ALA A 200 7.97 -4.47 13.92
CA ALA A 200 8.82 -3.50 14.61
C ALA A 200 9.50 -2.49 13.67
N THR A 201 9.77 -2.90 12.42
CA THR A 201 10.43 -2.04 11.43
C THR A 201 9.76 -2.23 10.08
N LYS A 202 9.27 -1.15 9.52
CA LYS A 202 8.86 -1.06 8.12
C LYS A 202 9.96 -0.27 7.41
N SER A 203 10.87 -0.98 6.73
CA SER A 203 12.09 -0.37 6.18
C SER A 203 11.86 0.40 4.89
N LYS A 204 10.67 0.22 4.29
CA LYS A 204 10.31 0.81 3.00
C LYS A 204 8.81 1.07 2.93
N ILE A 205 8.45 2.16 2.25
CA ILE A 205 7.08 2.47 1.82
C ILE A 205 7.05 2.34 0.30
N GLU A 206 6.05 1.66 -0.25
CA GLU A 206 5.85 1.55 -1.68
C GLU A 206 4.54 2.19 -2.10
N LEU A 207 4.58 2.84 -3.26
CA LEU A 207 3.40 3.34 -3.97
C LEU A 207 3.13 2.41 -5.14
N GLY A 208 1.92 1.89 -5.22
CA GLY A 208 1.53 0.99 -6.28
C GLY A 208 0.40 1.56 -7.14
N VAL A 209 0.42 1.21 -8.43
CA VAL A 209 -0.65 1.52 -9.40
C VAL A 209 -0.94 0.30 -10.24
N ALA A 210 -2.19 -0.15 -10.26
CA ALA A 210 -2.68 -1.18 -11.18
C ALA A 210 -3.68 -0.57 -12.18
N GLY A 211 -3.76 -1.17 -13.35
CA GLY A 211 -4.55 -0.68 -14.48
C GLY A 211 -3.77 0.31 -15.32
N LYS A 212 -4.37 1.45 -15.66
CA LYS A 212 -3.70 2.52 -16.42
C LYS A 212 -3.05 3.54 -15.49
N ASP A 213 -3.26 4.82 -15.75
CA ASP A 213 -2.57 5.89 -15.06
C ASP A 213 -3.19 6.18 -13.70
N GLY A 214 -2.33 6.20 -12.68
CA GLY A 214 -2.62 6.69 -11.34
C GLY A 214 -1.58 7.73 -10.94
N TYR A 215 -1.98 8.74 -10.20
CA TYR A 215 -1.14 9.87 -9.85
C TYR A 215 -1.04 10.05 -8.35
N PHE A 216 0.15 10.48 -7.92
CA PHE A 216 0.44 10.93 -6.56
C PHE A 216 1.00 12.34 -6.59
N ASP A 217 0.76 13.07 -5.48
CA ASP A 217 1.29 14.41 -5.28
C ASP A 217 1.37 14.73 -3.78
N ASP A 218 2.15 15.75 -3.41
CA ASP A 218 2.27 16.26 -2.03
C ASP A 218 2.52 15.15 -0.98
N ILE A 219 3.41 14.21 -1.27
CA ILE A 219 3.70 13.11 -0.34
C ILE A 219 4.44 13.60 0.88
N LYS A 220 3.95 13.23 2.06
CA LYS A 220 4.57 13.50 3.36
C LYS A 220 4.53 12.26 4.23
N VAL A 221 5.65 11.98 4.90
CA VAL A 221 5.78 10.87 5.83
C VAL A 221 6.26 11.40 7.18
N TRP A 222 5.52 11.09 8.23
CA TRP A 222 5.89 11.38 9.61
C TRP A 222 6.16 10.11 10.39
N ASN A 223 7.16 10.13 11.26
CA ASN A 223 7.16 9.23 12.41
C ASN A 223 5.93 9.52 13.26
N ALA A 224 5.38 8.50 13.89
CA ALA A 224 4.19 8.63 14.70
C ALA A 224 4.27 7.81 16.01
N GLU A 225 3.38 8.11 16.91
CA GLU A 225 3.10 7.30 18.09
C GLU A 225 1.59 7.06 18.20
N SER A 226 1.17 6.04 18.96
CA SER A 226 -0.25 5.80 19.21
C SER A 226 -0.90 7.06 19.79
N ALA A 227 -2.06 7.45 19.20
CA ALA A 227 -2.88 8.53 19.75
C ALA A 227 -3.64 8.12 21.02
N LYS A 228 -3.67 6.81 21.33
CA LYS A 228 -4.25 6.28 22.56
C LYS A 228 -3.20 6.31 23.67
N PRO A 229 -3.54 6.76 24.87
CA PRO A 229 -2.65 6.72 26.02
C PRO A 229 -2.30 5.28 26.42
#